data_683509a3be8036d65fec2abc1f14e29e
#
_entry.id   683509a3be8036d65fec2abc1f14e29e
#
_cell.length_a   1.000
_cell.length_b   1.000
_cell.length_c   1.000
_cell.angle_alpha   90.00
_cell.angle_beta   90.00
_cell.angle_gamma   90.00
#
_symmetry.space_group_name_H-M   'P 1'
#
loop_
_entity.id
_entity.type
_entity.pdbx_description
1 polymer ?
#
loop_
_entity_poly.entity_id
_entity_poly.type
_entity_poly.pdbx_seq_one_letter_code
_entity_poly.pdbx_strand_id
1 'polypeptide(L)'
;EEWSGFLITMASKNPSPTEDDYKPVLLHEYFHVYQQAHIYTRDESEREELAKKNPWWLEGGAEYMGQLLYSKQEGVKGGYFKEVMEWKLQSIKDLRKGQRIEDIPYGPDARLAYDLGTWFIAFLIHKSSEEAYRVDFFQDLNDLGFEESFKKNFGSSSEAMLDEFHEVFLSMSNQEKLAILPQ
;
A
#
# COMPACT_ATOMS: atom_id res chain seq x y z
N GLU A 1 -23.01 -26.86 -3.11
CA GLU A 1 -21.78 -26.11 -2.79
C GLU A 1 -21.80 -24.82 -3.60
N GLU A 2 -22.00 -23.67 -2.93
CA GLU A 2 -21.85 -22.37 -3.59
C GLU A 2 -20.36 -22.12 -3.82
N TRP A 3 -19.98 -21.97 -5.08
CA TRP A 3 -18.64 -21.58 -5.46
C TRP A 3 -18.46 -20.08 -5.13
N SER A 4 -17.55 -19.75 -4.22
CA SER A 4 -17.07 -18.39 -4.02
C SER A 4 -15.70 -18.24 -4.68
N GLY A 5 -15.59 -17.30 -5.58
CA GLY A 5 -14.36 -17.03 -6.30
C GLY A 5 -14.31 -15.58 -6.77
N PHE A 6 -13.14 -15.13 -7.20
CA PHE A 6 -12.96 -13.82 -7.84
C PHE A 6 -12.24 -13.98 -9.17
N LEU A 7 -12.52 -13.06 -10.08
CA LEU A 7 -11.89 -13.00 -11.39
C LEU A 7 -11.15 -11.67 -11.52
N ILE A 8 -9.85 -11.74 -11.81
CA ILE A 8 -9.06 -10.56 -12.15
C ILE A 8 -8.97 -10.49 -13.67
N THR A 9 -9.53 -9.42 -14.26
CA THR A 9 -9.45 -9.16 -15.69
C THR A 9 -8.55 -7.96 -15.93
N MET A 10 -7.46 -8.16 -16.66
CA MET A 10 -6.52 -7.11 -17.01
C MET A 10 -6.58 -6.80 -18.49
N ALA A 11 -6.54 -5.50 -18.83
CA ALA A 11 -6.45 -5.03 -20.20
C ALA A 11 -5.13 -4.26 -20.38
N SER A 12 -4.33 -4.66 -21.36
CA SER A 12 -3.10 -3.98 -21.72
C SER A 12 -3.24 -3.27 -23.06
N LYS A 13 -2.72 -2.04 -23.14
CA LYS A 13 -2.51 -1.36 -24.42
C LYS A 13 -1.27 -1.85 -25.15
N ASN A 14 -0.36 -2.52 -24.45
CA ASN A 14 0.79 -3.17 -25.04
C ASN A 14 0.32 -4.49 -25.68
N PRO A 15 0.50 -4.69 -26.99
CA PRO A 15 0.10 -5.92 -27.67
C PRO A 15 0.94 -7.14 -27.32
N SER A 16 2.08 -6.93 -26.65
CA SER A 16 3.00 -7.99 -26.22
C SER A 16 3.55 -7.66 -24.83
N PRO A 17 2.70 -7.70 -23.77
CA PRO A 17 3.14 -7.36 -22.42
C PRO A 17 4.15 -8.39 -21.92
N THR A 18 5.18 -7.90 -21.24
CA THR A 18 6.13 -8.72 -20.50
C THR A 18 5.60 -9.07 -19.12
N GLU A 19 6.28 -9.97 -18.41
CA GLU A 19 5.94 -10.30 -17.04
C GLU A 19 6.00 -9.09 -16.11
N ASP A 20 6.95 -8.19 -16.31
CA ASP A 20 7.10 -6.94 -15.55
C ASP A 20 5.90 -5.99 -15.74
N ASP A 21 5.16 -6.11 -16.86
CA ASP A 21 4.01 -5.28 -17.15
C ASP A 21 2.73 -5.73 -16.41
N TYR A 22 2.56 -7.04 -16.17
CA TYR A 22 1.29 -7.56 -15.64
C TYR A 22 1.39 -8.30 -14.31
N LYS A 23 2.51 -8.95 -13.99
CA LYS A 23 2.62 -9.72 -12.74
C LYS A 23 2.54 -8.85 -11.48
N PRO A 24 3.19 -7.67 -11.42
CA PRO A 24 3.02 -6.76 -10.27
C PRO A 24 1.57 -6.33 -10.09
N VAL A 25 0.86 -6.03 -11.21
CA VAL A 25 -0.56 -5.66 -11.18
C VAL A 25 -1.42 -6.82 -10.67
N LEU A 26 -1.16 -8.05 -11.13
CA LEU A 26 -1.86 -9.23 -10.64
C LEU A 26 -1.69 -9.42 -9.13
N LEU A 27 -0.48 -9.21 -8.61
CA LEU A 27 -0.19 -9.31 -7.18
C LEU A 27 -0.82 -8.16 -6.38
N HIS A 28 -0.91 -6.97 -6.95
CA HIS A 28 -1.63 -5.82 -6.41
C HIS A 28 -3.12 -6.18 -6.21
N GLU A 29 -3.79 -6.64 -7.26
CA GLU A 29 -5.20 -7.04 -7.19
C GLU A 29 -5.43 -8.22 -6.23
N TYR A 30 -4.52 -9.16 -6.21
CA TYR A 30 -4.58 -10.25 -5.25
C TYR A 30 -4.44 -9.76 -3.81
N PHE A 31 -3.63 -8.74 -3.57
CA PHE A 31 -3.52 -8.14 -2.24
C PHE A 31 -4.81 -7.45 -1.80
N HIS A 32 -5.59 -6.87 -2.71
CA HIS A 32 -6.93 -6.38 -2.37
C HIS A 32 -7.86 -7.52 -1.90
N VAL A 33 -7.77 -8.69 -2.51
CA VAL A 33 -8.51 -9.88 -2.02
C VAL A 33 -8.06 -10.23 -0.61
N TYR A 34 -6.75 -10.20 -0.33
CA TYR A 34 -6.21 -10.42 1.00
C TYR A 34 -6.72 -9.39 2.01
N GLN A 35 -6.66 -8.10 1.71
CA GLN A 35 -7.19 -7.03 2.56
C GLN A 35 -8.66 -7.26 2.92
N GLN A 36 -9.48 -7.65 1.93
CA GLN A 36 -10.91 -7.89 2.12
C GLN A 36 -11.23 -9.21 2.84
N ALA A 37 -10.39 -10.22 2.68
CA ALA A 37 -10.58 -11.54 3.32
C ALA A 37 -10.49 -11.49 4.85
N HIS A 38 -9.88 -10.45 5.41
CA HIS A 38 -9.76 -10.24 6.86
C HIS A 38 -10.91 -9.42 7.45
N ILE A 39 -11.92 -9.08 6.66
CA ILE A 39 -13.10 -8.33 7.09
C ILE A 39 -14.31 -9.26 7.09
N TYR A 40 -14.68 -9.75 8.27
CA TYR A 40 -15.69 -10.80 8.41
C TYR A 40 -17.10 -10.27 8.70
N THR A 41 -17.23 -8.97 9.02
CA THR A 41 -18.54 -8.35 9.27
C THR A 41 -19.42 -8.33 8.02
N ARG A 42 -20.75 -8.49 8.22
CA ARG A 42 -21.76 -8.33 7.18
C ARG A 42 -22.36 -6.92 7.16
N ASP A 43 -22.08 -6.12 8.17
CA ASP A 43 -22.47 -4.71 8.20
C ASP A 43 -21.64 -3.92 7.19
N GLU A 44 -22.31 -3.28 6.22
CA GLU A 44 -21.64 -2.59 5.13
C GLU A 44 -20.86 -1.36 5.63
N SER A 45 -21.43 -0.62 6.59
CA SER A 45 -20.80 0.58 7.15
C SER A 45 -19.55 0.23 7.94
N GLU A 46 -19.63 -0.79 8.78
CA GLU A 46 -18.49 -1.31 9.53
C GLU A 46 -17.42 -1.85 8.57
N ARG A 47 -17.83 -2.58 7.54
CA ARG A 47 -16.91 -3.10 6.52
C ARG A 47 -16.16 -1.99 5.79
N GLU A 48 -16.85 -0.89 5.46
CA GLU A 48 -16.23 0.26 4.81
C GLU A 48 -15.22 0.96 5.72
N GLU A 49 -15.53 1.08 6.99
CA GLU A 49 -14.63 1.62 8.01
C GLU A 49 -13.38 0.76 8.16
N LEU A 50 -13.55 -0.56 8.35
CA LEU A 50 -12.42 -1.50 8.48
C LEU A 50 -11.57 -1.56 7.22
N ALA A 51 -12.20 -1.54 6.04
CA ALA A 51 -11.49 -1.55 4.75
C ALA A 51 -10.64 -0.30 4.52
N LYS A 52 -10.96 0.84 5.19
CA LYS A 52 -10.29 2.12 5.00
C LYS A 52 -10.10 2.42 3.50
N LYS A 53 -11.20 2.53 2.77
CA LYS A 53 -11.24 2.65 1.29
C LYS A 53 -10.61 3.94 0.74
N ASN A 54 -9.63 4.48 1.41
CA ASN A 54 -8.87 5.64 0.95
C ASN A 54 -7.68 5.18 0.08
N PRO A 55 -7.40 5.84 -1.03
CA PRO A 55 -6.34 5.41 -1.95
C PRO A 55 -4.97 5.25 -1.28
N TRP A 56 -4.61 6.16 -0.37
CA TRP A 56 -3.31 6.12 0.31
C TRP A 56 -3.09 4.84 1.12
N TRP A 57 -4.17 4.26 1.70
CA TRP A 57 -4.08 3.04 2.50
C TRP A 57 -4.33 1.80 1.65
N LEU A 58 -5.50 1.73 1.02
CA LEU A 58 -5.94 0.54 0.30
C LEU A 58 -5.02 0.27 -0.90
N GLU A 59 -4.88 1.26 -1.77
CA GLU A 59 -4.10 1.14 -2.99
C GLU A 59 -2.60 1.22 -2.71
N GLY A 60 -2.18 2.10 -1.79
CA GLY A 60 -0.78 2.20 -1.38
C GLY A 60 -0.26 0.88 -0.83
N GLY A 61 -1.09 0.18 -0.04
CA GLY A 61 -0.77 -1.14 0.51
C GLY A 61 -0.69 -2.22 -0.56
N ALA A 62 -1.68 -2.27 -1.46
CA ALA A 62 -1.70 -3.24 -2.54
C ALA A 62 -0.53 -3.01 -3.51
N GLU A 63 -0.23 -1.77 -3.83
CA GLU A 63 0.89 -1.41 -4.70
C GLU A 63 2.24 -1.77 -4.06
N TYR A 64 2.46 -1.43 -2.79
CA TYR A 64 3.69 -1.80 -2.08
C TYR A 64 3.90 -3.32 -2.08
N MET A 65 2.87 -4.06 -1.65
CA MET A 65 2.97 -5.52 -1.55
C MET A 65 3.06 -6.21 -2.91
N GLY A 66 2.33 -5.71 -3.91
CA GLY A 66 2.40 -6.23 -5.27
C GLY A 66 3.82 -6.14 -5.85
N GLN A 67 4.45 -4.96 -5.73
CA GLN A 67 5.81 -4.72 -6.21
C GLN A 67 6.86 -5.50 -5.40
N LEU A 68 6.72 -5.54 -4.07
CA LEU A 68 7.62 -6.27 -3.19
C LEU A 68 7.58 -7.79 -3.46
N LEU A 69 6.37 -8.36 -3.54
CA LEU A 69 6.19 -9.79 -3.79
C LEU A 69 6.68 -10.20 -5.18
N TYR A 70 6.46 -9.32 -6.17
CA TYR A 70 7.01 -9.56 -7.50
C TYR A 70 8.54 -9.56 -7.49
N SER A 71 9.15 -8.61 -6.82
CA SER A 71 10.62 -8.50 -6.75
C SER A 71 11.32 -9.72 -6.15
N LYS A 72 10.59 -10.51 -5.36
CA LYS A 72 11.08 -11.75 -4.71
C LYS A 72 10.93 -12.99 -5.62
N GLN A 73 10.32 -12.88 -6.80
CA GLN A 73 10.14 -14.01 -7.72
C GLN A 73 11.44 -14.37 -8.46
N GLU A 74 11.59 -15.63 -8.75
CA GLU A 74 12.71 -16.12 -9.57
C GLU A 74 12.72 -15.45 -10.95
N GLY A 75 13.87 -15.03 -11.41
CA GLY A 75 14.07 -14.39 -12.71
C GLY A 75 13.84 -12.88 -12.71
N VAL A 76 13.30 -12.29 -11.64
CA VAL A 76 13.15 -10.84 -11.55
C VAL A 76 14.50 -10.18 -11.29
N LYS A 77 14.77 -9.08 -12.02
CA LYS A 77 16.02 -8.32 -11.95
C LYS A 77 16.31 -7.87 -10.50
N GLY A 78 17.53 -8.11 -10.03
CA GLY A 78 17.99 -7.57 -8.76
C GLY A 78 17.86 -6.03 -8.73
N GLY A 79 17.33 -5.50 -7.63
CA GLY A 79 17.09 -4.06 -7.48
C GLY A 79 15.77 -3.55 -8.09
N TYR A 80 14.97 -4.40 -8.73
CA TYR A 80 13.67 -4.04 -9.32
C TYR A 80 12.80 -3.21 -8.36
N PHE A 81 12.58 -3.71 -7.15
CA PHE A 81 11.73 -3.02 -6.16
C PHE A 81 12.24 -1.60 -5.85
N LYS A 82 13.54 -1.47 -5.66
CA LYS A 82 14.16 -0.16 -5.40
C LYS A 82 13.98 0.80 -6.58
N GLU A 83 14.14 0.34 -7.83
CA GLU A 83 13.95 1.15 -9.04
C GLU A 83 12.49 1.65 -9.14
N VAL A 84 11.52 0.78 -8.86
CA VAL A 84 10.09 1.16 -8.84
C VAL A 84 9.82 2.21 -7.75
N MET A 85 10.32 1.99 -6.54
CA MET A 85 10.12 2.91 -5.43
C MET A 85 10.81 4.26 -5.70
N GLU A 86 12.01 4.27 -6.28
CA GLU A 86 12.70 5.50 -6.68
C GLU A 86 11.89 6.29 -7.73
N TRP A 87 11.30 5.60 -8.70
CA TRP A 87 10.42 6.24 -9.67
C TRP A 87 9.20 6.91 -9.00
N LYS A 88 8.58 6.26 -8.02
CA LYS A 88 7.44 6.79 -7.27
C LYS A 88 7.78 8.04 -6.44
N LEU A 89 9.04 8.27 -6.06
CA LEU A 89 9.47 9.50 -5.39
C LEU A 89 9.25 10.75 -6.26
N GLN A 90 9.16 10.59 -7.57
CA GLN A 90 8.92 11.73 -8.47
C GLN A 90 7.55 12.38 -8.21
N SER A 91 6.57 11.63 -7.70
CA SER A 91 5.24 12.14 -7.37
C SER A 91 5.24 13.11 -6.19
N ILE A 92 6.29 13.11 -5.34
CA ILE A 92 6.39 14.05 -4.20
C ILE A 92 6.34 15.53 -4.67
N LYS A 93 6.94 15.83 -5.83
CA LYS A 93 6.94 17.20 -6.39
C LYS A 93 5.56 17.68 -6.86
N ASP A 94 4.63 16.74 -7.09
CA ASP A 94 3.27 17.03 -7.54
C ASP A 94 2.33 17.29 -6.35
N LEU A 95 2.79 17.04 -5.11
CA LEU A 95 2.06 17.35 -3.89
C LEU A 95 1.99 18.88 -3.70
N ARG A 96 0.78 19.40 -3.62
CA ARG A 96 0.56 20.83 -3.40
C ARG A 96 0.97 21.24 -1.99
N LYS A 97 1.36 22.49 -1.81
CA LYS A 97 1.72 22.97 -0.46
C LYS A 97 0.56 22.79 0.52
N GLY A 98 0.81 22.03 1.58
CA GLY A 98 -0.18 21.75 2.63
C GLY A 98 -1.20 20.67 2.25
N GLN A 99 -1.09 20.05 1.07
CA GLN A 99 -1.90 18.89 0.72
C GLN A 99 -1.38 17.66 1.44
N ARG A 100 -2.28 16.87 1.99
CA ARG A 100 -1.99 15.61 2.68
C ARG A 100 -2.45 14.43 1.83
N ILE A 101 -1.78 13.28 1.95
CA ILE A 101 -2.13 12.09 1.15
C ILE A 101 -3.50 11.53 1.51
N GLU A 102 -3.90 11.65 2.75
CA GLU A 102 -5.21 11.21 3.24
C GLU A 102 -6.38 12.05 2.74
N ASP A 103 -6.11 13.27 2.27
CA ASP A 103 -7.12 14.16 1.68
C ASP A 103 -7.34 13.92 0.18
N ILE A 104 -6.55 13.04 -0.45
CA ILE A 104 -6.63 12.78 -1.88
C ILE A 104 -7.65 11.65 -2.13
N PRO A 105 -8.80 11.97 -2.74
CA PRO A 105 -9.82 10.98 -3.07
C PRO A 105 -9.45 10.16 -4.32
N TYR A 106 -10.22 9.12 -4.59
CA TYR A 106 -10.22 8.50 -5.92
C TYR A 106 -10.63 9.53 -6.99
N GLY A 107 -9.91 9.55 -8.11
CA GLY A 107 -10.17 10.48 -9.20
C GLY A 107 -8.89 10.81 -9.99
N PRO A 108 -8.84 11.97 -10.66
CA PRO A 108 -7.71 12.34 -11.53
C PRO A 108 -6.36 12.40 -10.82
N ASP A 109 -6.35 12.79 -9.54
CA ASP A 109 -5.15 12.93 -8.72
C ASP A 109 -4.83 11.65 -7.92
N ALA A 110 -5.64 10.59 -8.05
CA ALA A 110 -5.50 9.36 -7.25
C ALA A 110 -4.11 8.73 -7.38
N ARG A 111 -3.46 8.82 -8.56
CA ARG A 111 -2.09 8.33 -8.76
C ARG A 111 -1.11 8.87 -7.71
N LEU A 112 -1.27 10.13 -7.31
CA LEU A 112 -0.43 10.73 -6.28
C LEU A 112 -0.61 10.01 -4.93
N ALA A 113 -1.86 9.70 -4.57
CA ALA A 113 -2.15 8.95 -3.34
C ALA A 113 -1.67 7.48 -3.43
N TYR A 114 -1.71 6.85 -4.60
CA TYR A 114 -1.12 5.53 -4.83
C TYR A 114 0.40 5.55 -4.57
N ASP A 115 1.12 6.45 -5.24
CA ASP A 115 2.58 6.52 -5.15
C ASP A 115 3.06 6.90 -3.74
N LEU A 116 2.45 7.92 -3.14
CA LEU A 116 2.82 8.36 -1.79
C LEU A 116 2.28 7.42 -0.70
N GLY A 117 1.12 6.80 -0.93
CA GLY A 117 0.60 5.72 -0.08
C GLY A 117 1.55 4.52 -0.04
N THR A 118 2.10 4.13 -1.19
CA THR A 118 3.15 3.09 -1.27
C THR A 118 4.35 3.47 -0.39
N TRP A 119 4.78 4.71 -0.40
CA TRP A 119 5.86 5.21 0.45
C TRP A 119 5.47 5.30 1.92
N PHE A 120 4.21 5.61 2.23
CA PHE A 120 3.71 5.56 3.60
C PHE A 120 3.78 4.13 4.16
N ILE A 121 3.40 3.12 3.37
CA ILE A 121 3.52 1.72 3.79
C ILE A 121 4.99 1.31 3.98
N ALA A 122 5.89 1.74 3.08
CA ALA A 122 7.33 1.52 3.27
C ALA A 122 7.84 2.13 4.58
N PHE A 123 7.43 3.36 4.87
CA PHE A 123 7.77 4.07 6.11
C PHE A 123 7.21 3.35 7.35
N LEU A 124 5.96 2.93 7.30
CA LEU A 124 5.30 2.19 8.37
C LEU A 124 6.02 0.87 8.68
N ILE A 125 6.35 0.09 7.65
CA ILE A 125 7.10 -1.17 7.77
C ILE A 125 8.51 -0.92 8.32
N HIS A 126 9.18 0.14 7.88
CA HIS A 126 10.50 0.52 8.41
C HIS A 126 10.46 0.81 9.92
N LYS A 127 9.40 1.45 10.40
CA LYS A 127 9.20 1.76 11.83
C LYS A 127 8.75 0.57 12.67
N SER A 128 8.24 -0.46 12.04
CA SER A 128 7.72 -1.68 12.70
C SER A 128 8.33 -2.94 12.07
N SER A 129 7.57 -3.65 11.27
CA SER A 129 8.03 -4.78 10.47
C SER A 129 7.04 -5.11 9.33
N GLU A 130 7.51 -5.88 8.32
CA GLU A 130 6.61 -6.44 7.30
C GLU A 130 5.55 -7.34 7.93
N GLU A 131 5.89 -8.12 8.96
CA GLU A 131 4.97 -9.02 9.67
C GLU A 131 3.87 -8.24 10.38
N ALA A 132 4.23 -7.17 11.12
CA ALA A 132 3.27 -6.28 11.77
C ALA A 132 2.25 -5.70 10.79
N TYR A 133 2.70 -5.29 9.58
CA TYR A 133 1.81 -4.79 8.55
C TYR A 133 0.99 -5.89 7.89
N ARG A 134 1.64 -6.95 7.41
CA ARG A 134 1.02 -7.96 6.55
C ARG A 134 0.21 -9.00 7.32
N VAL A 135 0.54 -9.27 8.58
CA VAL A 135 -0.08 -10.33 9.37
C VAL A 135 -0.85 -9.76 10.55
N ASP A 136 -0.14 -9.15 11.50
CA ASP A 136 -0.69 -8.83 12.82
C ASP A 136 -1.82 -7.80 12.74
N PHE A 137 -1.63 -6.74 11.96
CA PHE A 137 -2.66 -5.71 11.78
C PHE A 137 -3.97 -6.30 11.22
N PHE A 138 -3.89 -7.12 10.18
CA PHE A 138 -5.09 -7.70 9.56
C PHE A 138 -5.75 -8.75 10.43
N GLN A 139 -4.99 -9.52 11.22
CA GLN A 139 -5.56 -10.46 12.18
C GLN A 139 -6.36 -9.77 13.29
N ASP A 140 -5.90 -8.62 13.73
CA ASP A 140 -6.55 -7.84 14.79
C ASP A 140 -7.76 -7.02 14.31
N LEU A 141 -7.89 -6.82 13.00
CA LEU A 141 -8.77 -5.81 12.40
C LEU A 141 -10.25 -5.97 12.77
N ASN A 142 -10.79 -7.20 12.79
CA ASN A 142 -12.19 -7.43 13.12
C ASN A 142 -12.49 -7.29 14.63
N ASP A 143 -11.52 -7.63 15.46
CA ASP A 143 -11.72 -7.61 16.93
C ASP A 143 -11.51 -6.21 17.50
N LEU A 144 -10.58 -5.43 16.96
CA LEU A 144 -10.17 -4.15 17.50
C LEU A 144 -10.63 -2.94 16.67
N GLY A 145 -10.99 -3.14 15.39
CA GLY A 145 -11.21 -2.05 14.45
C GLY A 145 -9.90 -1.45 13.95
N PHE A 146 -10.00 -0.56 12.95
CA PHE A 146 -8.83 -0.03 12.24
C PHE A 146 -7.84 0.69 13.19
N GLU A 147 -8.31 1.69 13.94
CA GLU A 147 -7.42 2.55 14.73
C GLU A 147 -6.74 1.82 15.89
N GLU A 148 -7.45 0.95 16.60
CA GLU A 148 -6.85 0.18 17.69
C GLU A 148 -5.89 -0.90 17.17
N SER A 149 -6.22 -1.55 16.05
CA SER A 149 -5.29 -2.47 15.37
C SER A 149 -4.05 -1.74 14.91
N PHE A 150 -4.22 -0.56 14.30
CA PHE A 150 -3.12 0.28 13.85
C PHE A 150 -2.19 0.65 15.01
N LYS A 151 -2.75 1.18 16.08
CA LYS A 151 -2.00 1.59 17.27
C LYS A 151 -1.28 0.42 17.96
N LYS A 152 -1.94 -0.73 18.05
CA LYS A 152 -1.37 -1.95 18.65
C LYS A 152 -0.14 -2.42 17.89
N ASN A 153 -0.23 -2.47 16.57
CA ASN A 153 0.78 -3.10 15.73
C ASN A 153 1.90 -2.13 15.27
N PHE A 154 1.62 -0.81 15.26
CA PHE A 154 2.59 0.20 14.81
C PHE A 154 3.01 1.18 15.92
N GLY A 155 2.46 1.05 17.14
CA GLY A 155 2.88 1.82 18.31
C GLY A 155 2.38 3.26 18.37
N SER A 156 1.58 3.71 17.38
CA SER A 156 1.05 5.07 17.27
C SER A 156 -0.30 5.06 16.56
N SER A 157 -1.12 6.12 16.69
CA SER A 157 -2.33 6.27 15.89
C SER A 157 -2.00 6.48 14.41
N SER A 158 -2.96 6.19 13.53
CA SER A 158 -2.79 6.42 12.10
C SER A 158 -2.56 7.91 11.78
N GLU A 159 -3.26 8.81 12.48
CA GLU A 159 -3.10 10.25 12.35
C GLU A 159 -1.68 10.71 12.72
N ALA A 160 -1.16 10.29 13.90
CA ALA A 160 0.19 10.66 14.32
C ALA A 160 1.28 10.09 13.40
N MET A 161 1.06 8.90 12.83
CA MET A 161 1.97 8.30 11.87
C MET A 161 1.96 9.04 10.52
N LEU A 162 0.79 9.50 10.09
CA LEU A 162 0.64 10.35 8.91
C LEU A 162 1.31 11.72 9.12
N ASP A 163 1.14 12.34 10.30
CA ASP A 163 1.83 13.58 10.64
C ASP A 163 3.35 13.41 10.54
N GLU A 164 3.90 12.36 11.15
CA GLU A 164 5.32 12.08 11.07
C GLU A 164 5.79 11.81 9.63
N PHE A 165 4.99 11.11 8.84
CA PHE A 165 5.28 10.90 7.42
C PHE A 165 5.38 12.23 6.66
N HIS A 166 4.42 13.12 6.86
CA HIS A 166 4.40 14.43 6.19
C HIS A 166 5.52 15.35 6.66
N GLU A 167 5.78 15.41 7.97
CA GLU A 167 6.75 16.34 8.55
C GLU A 167 8.19 15.85 8.44
N VAL A 168 8.41 14.55 8.66
CA VAL A 168 9.76 13.97 8.73
C VAL A 168 10.11 13.27 7.43
N PHE A 169 9.34 12.23 7.04
CA PHE A 169 9.71 11.41 5.89
C PHE A 169 9.75 12.21 4.59
N LEU A 170 8.75 13.03 4.30
CA LEU A 170 8.76 13.82 3.06
C LEU A 170 9.92 14.82 2.99
N SER A 171 10.47 15.27 4.13
CA SER A 171 11.61 16.18 4.19
C SER A 171 12.97 15.51 4.00
N MET A 172 13.06 14.16 4.13
CA MET A 172 14.29 13.40 3.90
C MET A 172 14.79 13.56 2.46
N SER A 173 16.09 13.40 2.26
CA SER A 173 16.66 13.23 0.92
C SER A 173 16.19 11.92 0.27
N ASN A 174 16.23 11.85 -1.06
CA ASN A 174 15.88 10.62 -1.76
C ASN A 174 16.76 9.42 -1.34
N GLN A 175 18.03 9.68 -1.02
CA GLN A 175 18.94 8.63 -0.55
C GLN A 175 18.48 8.06 0.81
N GLU A 176 18.08 8.91 1.74
CA GLU A 176 17.56 8.49 3.04
C GLU A 176 16.24 7.73 2.88
N LYS A 177 15.33 8.23 2.02
CA LYS A 177 14.08 7.52 1.70
C LYS A 177 14.34 6.13 1.13
N LEU A 178 15.27 5.99 0.20
CA LEU A 178 15.61 4.69 -0.39
C LEU A 178 16.32 3.74 0.59
N ALA A 179 16.95 4.28 1.63
CA ALA A 179 17.65 3.47 2.64
C ALA A 179 16.70 2.73 3.60
N ILE A 180 15.43 3.15 3.69
CA ILE A 180 14.44 2.45 4.54
C ILE A 180 13.87 1.19 3.89
N LEU A 181 14.08 0.99 2.58
CA LEU A 181 13.56 -0.17 1.87
C LEU A 181 14.26 -1.46 2.31
N PRO A 182 13.55 -2.61 2.29
CA PRO A 182 14.16 -3.91 2.56
C PRO A 182 15.29 -4.18 1.53
N GLN A 183 16.37 -4.80 2.03
CA GLN A 183 17.53 -5.15 1.21
C GLN A 183 17.38 -6.54 0.58
#